data_cb72a01b9d72a03fae8d76d908c8ec07
#
_entry.id   cb72a01b9d72a03fae8d76d908c8ec07
#
_cell.length_a   1.000
_cell.length_b   1.000
_cell.length_c   1.000
_cell.angle_alpha   90.00
_cell.angle_beta   90.00
_cell.angle_gamma   90.00
#
_symmetry.space_group_name_H-M   'P 1'
#
loop_
_entity.id
_entity.type
_entity.pdbx_description
1 polymer ?
#
loop_
_entity_poly.entity_id
_entity_poly.type
_entity_poly.pdbx_seq_one_letter_code
_entity_poly.pdbx_strand_id
1 'polypeptide(L)'
;MRAISTAAVAALLLAAMLGVIARPAAAATLDSLESELVSQINSFRSGRGLATLKVSDTLTSAAKWMSTDMAARDYFSHTSTDGRSPTQRMADAGYPAYSTWTGEDLAAGYTTAAEVLKGWIESPAHHAVLTNPAYRAIGVGRAYGPGSTYRWYWTADFGGVVDAATARAPAPATATGFHSRWAGQSQSPTLAPGQTATLVVGLENSGSRGWYVGRVGQQANLGTSGPLDVDRSDLASGWLAPNRPTTTTTSYVGPGQVGWFQFQVRAPSAPGTYRLNVRGVIDGVTWLEDQGIYFTIYVR
;
A
#
# COMPACT_ATOMS: atom_id res chain seq x y z
N MET A 1 -28.16 -71.69 -27.94
CA MET A 1 -28.58 -70.64 -27.01
C MET A 1 -27.36 -69.86 -26.67
N ARG A 2 -27.31 -68.59 -27.11
CA ARG A 2 -26.11 -67.73 -26.99
C ARG A 2 -26.21 -66.89 -25.72
N ALA A 3 -25.21 -66.98 -24.86
CA ALA A 3 -25.02 -66.11 -23.68
C ALA A 3 -24.47 -64.78 -24.10
N ILE A 4 -25.15 -63.71 -23.69
CA ILE A 4 -24.67 -62.29 -23.91
C ILE A 4 -23.89 -61.88 -22.66
N SER A 5 -22.61 -61.58 -22.89
CA SER A 5 -21.71 -61.07 -21.87
C SER A 5 -21.85 -59.54 -21.77
N THR A 6 -22.26 -59.04 -20.64
CA THR A 6 -22.30 -57.60 -20.33
C THR A 6 -20.93 -57.13 -19.77
N ALA A 7 -20.17 -56.39 -20.55
CA ALA A 7 -18.97 -55.74 -20.09
C ALA A 7 -19.35 -54.43 -19.36
N ALA A 8 -19.00 -54.32 -18.07
CA ALA A 8 -19.13 -53.11 -17.28
C ALA A 8 -17.97 -52.18 -17.60
N VAL A 9 -18.27 -51.01 -18.14
CA VAL A 9 -17.30 -49.89 -18.31
C VAL A 9 -17.24 -49.12 -17.01
N ALA A 10 -16.17 -49.29 -16.28
CA ALA A 10 -15.85 -48.44 -15.12
C ALA A 10 -15.22 -47.12 -15.61
N ALA A 11 -16.00 -46.03 -15.55
CA ALA A 11 -15.48 -44.68 -15.81
C ALA A 11 -14.74 -44.19 -14.57
N LEU A 12 -13.41 -44.08 -14.68
CA LEU A 12 -12.54 -43.47 -13.64
C LEU A 12 -12.65 -41.95 -13.75
N LEU A 13 -13.42 -41.31 -12.86
CA LEU A 13 -13.44 -39.86 -12.70
C LEU A 13 -12.18 -39.44 -11.94
N LEU A 14 -11.15 -38.98 -12.67
CA LEU A 14 -9.98 -38.34 -12.11
C LEU A 14 -10.35 -36.90 -11.75
N ALA A 15 -10.72 -36.66 -10.49
CA ALA A 15 -10.91 -35.30 -9.96
C ALA A 15 -9.56 -34.63 -9.85
N ALA A 16 -9.21 -33.79 -10.82
CA ALA A 16 -8.06 -32.88 -10.72
C ALA A 16 -8.37 -31.84 -9.63
N MET A 17 -7.86 -32.06 -8.42
CA MET A 17 -7.76 -31.00 -7.42
C MET A 17 -6.78 -29.97 -7.92
N LEU A 18 -7.26 -28.89 -8.55
CA LEU A 18 -6.51 -27.66 -8.73
C LEU A 18 -6.30 -27.06 -7.32
N GLY A 19 -5.18 -27.40 -6.72
CA GLY A 19 -4.69 -26.70 -5.54
C GLY A 19 -4.53 -25.23 -5.90
N VAL A 20 -5.39 -24.37 -5.36
CA VAL A 20 -5.15 -22.93 -5.37
C VAL A 20 -3.90 -22.72 -4.55
N ILE A 21 -2.74 -22.61 -5.21
CA ILE A 21 -1.51 -22.16 -4.58
C ILE A 21 -1.78 -20.69 -4.25
N ALA A 22 -2.15 -20.43 -2.98
CA ALA A 22 -2.19 -19.08 -2.45
C ALA A 22 -0.80 -18.43 -2.72
N ARG A 23 -0.77 -17.43 -3.60
CA ARG A 23 0.43 -16.64 -3.81
C ARG A 23 0.79 -16.02 -2.46
N PRO A 24 2.03 -16.21 -1.96
CA PRO A 24 2.45 -15.51 -0.76
C PRO A 24 2.29 -14.00 -1.02
N ALA A 25 1.59 -13.31 -0.12
CA ALA A 25 1.50 -11.86 -0.14
C ALA A 25 2.94 -11.30 -0.17
N ALA A 26 3.20 -10.35 -1.05
CA ALA A 26 4.49 -9.67 -1.08
C ALA A 26 4.74 -9.06 0.30
N ALA A 27 5.96 -9.23 0.84
CA ALA A 27 6.35 -8.63 2.12
C ALA A 27 6.05 -7.12 2.09
N ALA A 28 5.33 -6.62 3.08
CA ALA A 28 4.96 -5.21 3.16
C ALA A 28 6.22 -4.42 3.55
N THR A 29 6.79 -3.69 2.59
CA THR A 29 7.95 -2.82 2.84
C THR A 29 7.51 -1.50 3.47
N LEU A 30 8.27 -1.02 4.45
CA LEU A 30 8.08 0.31 5.04
C LEU A 30 8.46 1.40 4.03
N ASP A 31 7.70 2.48 3.97
CA ASP A 31 8.14 3.71 3.28
C ASP A 31 9.13 4.50 4.15
N SER A 32 9.63 5.64 3.64
CA SER A 32 10.65 6.43 4.33
C SER A 32 10.17 6.96 5.69
N LEU A 33 8.93 7.46 5.79
CA LEU A 33 8.38 7.98 7.05
C LEU A 33 7.97 6.87 8.01
N GLU A 34 7.50 5.75 7.52
CA GLU A 34 7.26 4.55 8.33
C GLU A 34 8.58 4.02 8.92
N SER A 35 9.65 3.98 8.10
CA SER A 35 11.00 3.59 8.54
C SER A 35 11.58 4.58 9.55
N GLU A 36 11.36 5.87 9.34
CA GLU A 36 11.74 6.92 10.27
C GLU A 36 11.03 6.76 11.61
N LEU A 37 9.72 6.49 11.62
CA LEU A 37 8.96 6.27 12.85
C LEU A 37 9.48 5.06 13.62
N VAL A 38 9.77 3.93 12.96
CA VAL A 38 10.41 2.76 13.59
C VAL A 38 11.76 3.13 14.21
N SER A 39 12.58 3.89 13.51
CA SER A 39 13.89 4.34 14.00
C SER A 39 13.75 5.21 15.25
N GLN A 40 12.83 6.16 15.24
CA GLN A 40 12.56 7.07 16.36
C GLN A 40 11.98 6.31 17.57
N ILE A 41 11.03 5.37 17.36
CA ILE A 41 10.53 4.48 18.42
C ILE A 41 11.65 3.67 19.04
N ASN A 42 12.52 3.11 18.23
CA ASN A 42 13.67 2.33 18.72
C ASN A 42 14.67 3.19 19.49
N SER A 43 14.91 4.43 19.07
CA SER A 43 15.73 5.39 19.83
C SER A 43 15.09 5.75 21.16
N PHE A 44 13.79 5.99 21.18
CA PHE A 44 13.01 6.26 22.40
C PHE A 44 13.05 5.09 23.39
N ARG A 45 12.90 3.85 22.90
CA ARG A 45 12.97 2.64 23.72
C ARG A 45 14.39 2.39 24.27
N SER A 46 15.40 2.50 23.41
CA SER A 46 16.82 2.34 23.74
C SER A 46 17.26 3.32 24.82
N GLY A 47 16.85 4.60 24.73
CA GLY A 47 17.09 5.61 25.75
C GLY A 47 16.46 5.31 27.12
N ARG A 48 15.59 4.28 27.21
CA ARG A 48 14.95 3.77 28.45
C ARG A 48 15.44 2.37 28.85
N GLY A 49 16.49 1.87 28.21
CA GLY A 49 17.04 0.54 28.48
C GLY A 49 16.16 -0.61 27.97
N LEU A 50 15.16 -0.32 27.13
CA LEU A 50 14.30 -1.33 26.53
C LEU A 50 14.92 -1.89 25.23
N ALA A 51 14.62 -3.17 24.95
CA ALA A 51 15.04 -3.78 23.69
C ALA A 51 14.44 -3.03 22.47
N THR A 52 15.27 -2.85 21.45
CA THR A 52 14.80 -2.37 20.14
C THR A 52 13.94 -3.43 19.48
N LEU A 53 12.96 -2.96 18.70
CA LEU A 53 12.01 -3.80 17.98
C LEU A 53 12.53 -4.10 16.58
N LYS A 54 12.34 -5.35 16.13
CA LYS A 54 12.61 -5.77 14.76
C LYS A 54 11.38 -5.52 13.90
N VAL A 55 11.59 -5.05 12.68
CA VAL A 55 10.48 -4.93 11.72
C VAL A 55 9.98 -6.32 11.36
N SER A 56 8.66 -6.48 11.43
CA SER A 56 7.91 -7.67 11.07
C SER A 56 7.09 -7.38 9.82
N ASP A 57 7.23 -8.21 8.78
CA ASP A 57 6.48 -8.07 7.54
C ASP A 57 4.98 -8.31 7.76
N THR A 58 4.63 -9.25 8.64
CA THR A 58 3.23 -9.58 8.94
C THR A 58 2.56 -8.47 9.74
N LEU A 59 3.22 -7.91 10.77
CA LEU A 59 2.72 -6.75 11.49
C LEU A 59 2.64 -5.51 10.59
N THR A 60 3.63 -5.29 9.71
CA THR A 60 3.59 -4.19 8.73
C THR A 60 2.39 -4.32 7.77
N SER A 61 2.09 -5.54 7.33
CA SER A 61 0.92 -5.81 6.50
C SER A 61 -0.39 -5.47 7.21
N ALA A 62 -0.53 -5.86 8.50
CA ALA A 62 -1.70 -5.55 9.32
C ALA A 62 -1.84 -4.03 9.54
N ALA A 63 -0.75 -3.35 9.91
CA ALA A 63 -0.72 -1.91 10.15
C ALA A 63 -1.07 -1.10 8.89
N LYS A 64 -0.51 -1.46 7.73
CA LYS A 64 -0.84 -0.81 6.44
C LYS A 64 -2.29 -1.03 6.05
N TRP A 65 -2.80 -2.25 6.24
CA TRP A 65 -4.21 -2.54 5.99
C TRP A 65 -5.10 -1.63 6.85
N MET A 66 -4.80 -1.52 8.16
CA MET A 66 -5.60 -0.73 9.09
C MET A 66 -5.57 0.77 8.76
N SER A 67 -4.40 1.33 8.51
CA SER A 67 -4.29 2.74 8.10
C SER A 67 -5.05 3.02 6.80
N THR A 68 -5.02 2.09 5.85
CA THR A 68 -5.75 2.19 4.58
C THR A 68 -7.27 2.11 4.80
N ASP A 69 -7.74 1.22 5.66
CA ASP A 69 -9.17 1.07 5.98
C ASP A 69 -9.70 2.34 6.65
N MET A 70 -8.98 2.88 7.65
CA MET A 70 -9.35 4.15 8.31
C MET A 70 -9.40 5.31 7.31
N ALA A 71 -8.40 5.44 6.45
CA ALA A 71 -8.32 6.51 5.46
C ALA A 71 -9.40 6.42 4.39
N ALA A 72 -9.73 5.21 3.93
CA ALA A 72 -10.71 4.97 2.87
C ALA A 72 -12.15 5.11 3.35
N ARG A 73 -12.41 4.85 4.63
CA ARG A 73 -13.76 4.81 5.21
C ARG A 73 -14.05 5.94 6.20
N ASP A 74 -13.10 6.86 6.35
CA ASP A 74 -13.19 8.05 7.20
C ASP A 74 -13.63 7.76 8.64
N TYR A 75 -12.86 6.94 9.33
CA TYR A 75 -13.06 6.67 10.76
C TYR A 75 -11.73 6.59 11.51
N PHE A 76 -11.78 6.62 12.84
CA PHE A 76 -10.63 6.46 13.71
C PHE A 76 -10.99 5.56 14.91
N SER A 77 -10.56 4.30 14.89
CA SER A 77 -10.88 3.29 15.90
C SER A 77 -9.92 2.12 15.80
N HIS A 78 -9.65 1.44 16.93
CA HIS A 78 -8.91 0.16 16.94
C HIS A 78 -9.71 -1.00 16.33
N THR A 79 -11.03 -0.95 16.34
CA THR A 79 -11.88 -1.93 15.65
C THR A 79 -12.11 -1.49 14.22
N SER A 80 -11.74 -2.33 13.25
CA SER A 80 -11.95 -2.04 11.82
C SER A 80 -13.41 -2.14 11.42
N THR A 81 -13.76 -1.58 10.25
CA THR A 81 -15.15 -1.54 9.76
C THR A 81 -15.76 -2.92 9.49
N ASP A 82 -14.93 -3.93 9.27
CA ASP A 82 -15.33 -5.33 9.15
C ASP A 82 -15.44 -6.06 10.49
N GLY A 83 -15.28 -5.34 11.62
CA GLY A 83 -15.46 -5.84 12.98
C GLY A 83 -14.22 -6.50 13.58
N ARG A 84 -13.09 -6.57 12.89
CA ARG A 84 -11.86 -7.19 13.41
C ARG A 84 -11.16 -6.32 14.46
N SER A 85 -10.70 -6.96 15.53
CA SER A 85 -9.77 -6.37 16.50
C SER A 85 -8.34 -6.30 15.93
N PRO A 86 -7.43 -5.51 16.55
CA PRO A 86 -6.02 -5.49 16.17
C PRO A 86 -5.39 -6.90 16.15
N THR A 87 -5.59 -7.69 17.20
CA THR A 87 -5.07 -9.07 17.29
C THR A 87 -5.57 -9.96 16.15
N GLN A 88 -6.84 -9.83 15.74
CA GLN A 88 -7.37 -10.58 14.61
C GLN A 88 -6.71 -10.16 13.30
N ARG A 89 -6.54 -8.85 13.04
CA ARG A 89 -5.86 -8.36 11.83
C ARG A 89 -4.42 -8.83 11.75
N MET A 90 -3.68 -8.78 12.87
CA MET A 90 -2.31 -9.30 12.95
C MET A 90 -2.27 -10.80 12.66
N ALA A 91 -3.20 -11.59 13.24
CA ALA A 91 -3.30 -13.03 12.99
C ALA A 91 -3.63 -13.35 11.53
N ASP A 92 -4.58 -12.63 10.94
CA ASP A 92 -4.97 -12.79 9.54
C ASP A 92 -3.82 -12.43 8.58
N ALA A 93 -2.93 -11.50 8.99
CA ALA A 93 -1.71 -11.17 8.27
C ALA A 93 -0.59 -12.22 8.46
N GLY A 94 -0.80 -13.23 9.31
CA GLY A 94 0.14 -14.33 9.55
C GLY A 94 1.03 -14.15 10.77
N TYR A 95 0.84 -13.11 11.59
CA TYR A 95 1.53 -12.96 12.86
C TYR A 95 0.94 -13.94 13.91
N PRO A 96 1.76 -14.57 14.79
CA PRO A 96 1.23 -15.52 15.79
C PRO A 96 0.55 -14.79 16.96
N ALA A 97 -0.38 -13.90 16.68
CA ALA A 97 -0.94 -12.90 17.59
C ALA A 97 -1.67 -13.50 18.81
N TYR A 98 -2.23 -14.71 18.68
CA TYR A 98 -2.93 -15.36 19.79
C TYR A 98 -2.01 -16.10 20.77
N SER A 99 -0.72 -16.26 20.44
CA SER A 99 0.25 -16.98 21.25
C SER A 99 1.34 -16.08 21.86
N THR A 100 1.23 -14.76 21.67
CA THR A 100 2.21 -13.79 22.20
C THR A 100 1.55 -12.46 22.57
N TRP A 101 2.34 -11.57 23.15
CA TRP A 101 1.89 -10.20 23.42
C TRP A 101 1.68 -9.44 22.10
N THR A 102 0.57 -8.69 22.03
CA THR A 102 0.29 -7.77 20.94
C THR A 102 -0.15 -6.41 21.48
N GLY A 103 0.04 -5.36 20.70
CA GLY A 103 -0.45 -4.01 20.97
C GLY A 103 -0.55 -3.21 19.69
N GLU A 104 -1.33 -2.15 19.76
CA GLU A 104 -1.52 -1.24 18.63
C GLU A 104 -1.57 0.20 19.11
N ASP A 105 -0.84 1.09 18.44
CA ASP A 105 -0.99 2.54 18.56
C ASP A 105 -1.49 3.12 17.25
N LEU A 106 -2.49 4.00 17.34
CA LEU A 106 -3.06 4.71 16.22
C LEU A 106 -2.79 6.22 16.32
N ALA A 107 -2.61 6.87 15.19
CA ALA A 107 -2.57 8.33 15.10
C ALA A 107 -3.26 8.82 13.83
N ALA A 108 -3.83 10.02 13.89
CA ALA A 108 -4.49 10.64 12.75
C ALA A 108 -4.21 12.16 12.72
N GLY A 109 -4.15 12.72 11.50
CA GLY A 109 -3.89 14.15 11.29
C GLY A 109 -2.43 14.56 11.26
N TYR A 110 -1.50 13.70 11.62
CA TYR A 110 -0.06 13.98 11.63
C TYR A 110 0.57 13.71 10.27
N THR A 111 1.50 14.55 9.87
CA THR A 111 2.17 14.46 8.56
C THR A 111 3.60 13.90 8.65
N THR A 112 4.19 13.92 9.84
CA THR A 112 5.57 13.48 10.08
C THR A 112 5.66 12.39 11.15
N ALA A 113 6.68 11.56 11.08
CA ALA A 113 6.98 10.53 12.09
C ALA A 113 7.23 11.14 13.49
N ALA A 114 7.90 12.30 13.54
CA ALA A 114 8.21 12.98 14.79
C ALA A 114 6.94 13.47 15.52
N GLU A 115 5.97 14.02 14.78
CA GLU A 115 4.69 14.45 15.35
C GLU A 115 3.89 13.27 15.90
N VAL A 116 3.84 12.15 15.16
CA VAL A 116 3.20 10.91 15.58
C VAL A 116 3.81 10.40 16.88
N LEU A 117 5.14 10.23 16.92
CA LEU A 117 5.82 9.74 18.12
C LEU A 117 5.63 10.68 19.31
N LYS A 118 5.70 12.01 19.11
CA LYS A 118 5.45 13.00 20.16
C LYS A 118 4.04 12.82 20.73
N GLY A 119 3.02 12.71 19.88
CA GLY A 119 1.63 12.50 20.31
C GLY A 119 1.45 11.21 21.12
N TRP A 120 2.12 10.12 20.72
CA TRP A 120 2.09 8.86 21.46
C TRP A 120 2.85 8.94 22.79
N ILE A 121 3.98 9.63 22.85
CA ILE A 121 4.74 9.83 24.11
C ILE A 121 3.92 10.65 25.14
N GLU A 122 3.18 11.65 24.69
CA GLU A 122 2.39 12.53 25.54
C GLU A 122 1.06 11.89 26.02
N SER A 123 0.64 10.81 25.39
CA SER A 123 -0.56 10.05 25.77
C SER A 123 -0.20 8.89 26.70
N PRO A 124 -0.70 8.83 27.95
CA PRO A 124 -0.38 7.74 28.88
C PRO A 124 -0.68 6.33 28.33
N ALA A 125 -1.76 6.17 27.60
CA ALA A 125 -2.16 4.89 27.00
C ALA A 125 -1.17 4.43 25.92
N HIS A 126 -0.86 5.30 24.97
CA HIS A 126 0.11 5.00 23.91
C HIS A 126 1.55 4.87 24.45
N HIS A 127 1.92 5.70 25.42
CA HIS A 127 3.21 5.60 26.09
C HIS A 127 3.40 4.22 26.75
N ALA A 128 2.36 3.65 27.35
CA ALA A 128 2.40 2.31 27.95
C ALA A 128 2.64 1.23 26.88
N VAL A 129 2.06 1.37 25.69
CA VAL A 129 2.33 0.49 24.55
C VAL A 129 3.77 0.65 24.08
N LEU A 130 4.24 1.89 23.82
CA LEU A 130 5.61 2.17 23.38
C LEU A 130 6.68 1.62 24.35
N THR A 131 6.40 1.59 25.65
CA THR A 131 7.36 1.19 26.70
C THR A 131 7.18 -0.23 27.20
N ASN A 132 6.26 -1.01 26.65
CA ASN A 132 6.04 -2.38 27.06
C ASN A 132 7.30 -3.24 26.81
N PRO A 133 7.91 -3.84 27.87
CA PRO A 133 9.14 -4.61 27.74
C PRO A 133 8.95 -5.98 27.08
N ALA A 134 7.70 -6.43 26.92
CA ALA A 134 7.39 -7.71 26.29
C ALA A 134 7.54 -7.69 24.77
N TYR A 135 7.49 -6.51 24.14
CA TYR A 135 7.55 -6.44 22.68
C TYR A 135 8.96 -6.65 22.12
N ARG A 136 9.04 -7.31 20.96
CA ARG A 136 10.25 -7.66 20.21
C ARG A 136 10.15 -7.29 18.74
N ALA A 137 8.94 -7.15 18.21
CA ALA A 137 8.67 -6.85 16.82
C ALA A 137 7.71 -5.66 16.67
N ILE A 138 7.79 -4.99 15.52
CA ILE A 138 6.94 -3.86 15.15
C ILE A 138 6.62 -3.91 13.66
N GLY A 139 5.39 -3.52 13.29
CA GLY A 139 5.01 -3.14 11.95
C GLY A 139 4.42 -1.75 11.96
N VAL A 140 4.70 -0.94 10.95
CA VAL A 140 4.14 0.40 10.82
C VAL A 140 3.47 0.53 9.46
N GLY A 141 2.33 1.19 9.43
CA GLY A 141 1.62 1.56 8.22
C GLY A 141 1.09 2.99 8.31
N ARG A 142 1.08 3.69 7.18
CA ARG A 142 0.41 4.96 7.03
C ARG A 142 -0.40 5.02 5.74
N ALA A 143 -1.49 5.78 5.74
CA ALA A 143 -2.30 5.99 4.56
C ALA A 143 -2.86 7.40 4.50
N TYR A 144 -3.08 7.89 3.28
CA TYR A 144 -3.67 9.18 3.01
C TYR A 144 -5.07 9.01 2.40
N GLY A 145 -6.07 9.61 3.04
CA GLY A 145 -7.44 9.69 2.55
C GLY A 145 -7.78 11.13 2.15
N PRO A 146 -7.76 11.50 0.86
CA PRO A 146 -7.93 12.89 0.43
C PRO A 146 -9.28 13.51 0.83
N GLY A 147 -10.31 12.67 1.01
CA GLY A 147 -11.65 13.08 1.45
C GLY A 147 -11.96 12.79 2.91
N SER A 148 -11.03 12.20 3.66
CA SER A 148 -11.27 11.84 5.06
C SER A 148 -10.98 12.98 6.01
N THR A 149 -11.60 12.94 7.21
CA THR A 149 -11.52 13.95 8.26
C THR A 149 -10.09 14.32 8.63
N TYR A 150 -9.24 13.34 8.82
CA TYR A 150 -7.86 13.54 9.28
C TYR A 150 -6.83 13.52 8.16
N ARG A 151 -7.18 13.05 6.97
CA ARG A 151 -6.33 12.89 5.79
C ARG A 151 -5.22 11.86 5.96
N TRP A 152 -4.36 11.97 6.98
CA TRP A 152 -3.31 11.00 7.30
C TRP A 152 -3.71 10.12 8.48
N TYR A 153 -3.49 8.83 8.33
CA TYR A 153 -3.72 7.82 9.37
C TYR A 153 -2.48 6.96 9.50
N TRP A 154 -2.13 6.67 10.74
CA TRP A 154 -0.95 5.89 11.10
C TRP A 154 -1.35 4.77 12.04
N THR A 155 -0.72 3.60 11.85
CA THR A 155 -0.86 2.45 12.72
C THR A 155 0.52 1.91 13.03
N ALA A 156 0.79 1.61 14.30
CA ALA A 156 1.92 0.81 14.72
C ALA A 156 1.42 -0.42 15.46
N ASP A 157 1.70 -1.59 14.90
CA ASP A 157 1.40 -2.89 15.47
C ASP A 157 2.64 -3.46 16.15
N PHE A 158 2.50 -3.90 17.39
CA PHE A 158 3.58 -4.43 18.24
C PHE A 158 3.37 -5.90 18.52
N GLY A 159 4.48 -6.65 18.62
CA GLY A 159 4.44 -8.06 18.90
C GLY A 159 5.54 -8.57 19.82
N GLY A 160 5.25 -9.60 20.63
CA GLY A 160 6.16 -10.15 21.63
C GLY A 160 7.21 -11.14 21.07
N VAL A 161 7.06 -11.59 19.84
CA VAL A 161 8.04 -12.44 19.15
C VAL A 161 8.48 -11.79 17.85
N VAL A 162 9.74 -12.01 17.50
CA VAL A 162 10.17 -11.76 16.13
C VAL A 162 9.63 -12.94 15.33
N ASP A 163 8.61 -12.70 14.50
CA ASP A 163 8.14 -13.70 13.58
C ASP A 163 9.35 -14.18 12.77
N ALA A 164 9.51 -15.51 12.70
CA ALA A 164 10.52 -16.05 11.82
C ALA A 164 10.27 -15.39 10.47
N ALA A 165 11.23 -14.57 10.01
CA ALA A 165 11.17 -14.08 8.66
C ALA A 165 10.81 -15.29 7.83
N THR A 166 9.56 -15.37 7.36
CA THR A 166 9.21 -16.39 6.37
C THR A 166 10.30 -16.22 5.37
N ALA A 167 11.18 -17.22 5.26
CA ALA A 167 12.51 -17.09 4.68
C ALA A 167 12.31 -16.24 3.43
N ARG A 168 12.72 -14.97 3.53
CA ARG A 168 12.43 -13.98 2.49
C ARG A 168 12.87 -14.63 1.22
N ALA A 169 11.90 -15.10 0.45
CA ALA A 169 12.21 -15.47 -0.92
C ALA A 169 13.01 -14.29 -1.43
N PRO A 170 14.28 -14.47 -1.85
CA PRO A 170 15.16 -13.35 -2.16
C PRO A 170 14.34 -12.37 -2.96
N ALA A 171 14.29 -11.11 -2.50
CA ALA A 171 13.50 -10.10 -3.17
C ALA A 171 13.78 -10.30 -4.65
N PRO A 172 12.76 -10.50 -5.51
CA PRO A 172 13.00 -10.82 -6.90
C PRO A 172 14.06 -9.86 -7.36
N ALA A 173 15.20 -10.38 -7.85
CA ALA A 173 16.41 -9.61 -8.08
C ALA A 173 15.99 -8.29 -8.72
N THR A 174 16.28 -7.16 -8.06
CA THR A 174 15.83 -5.84 -8.51
C THR A 174 16.28 -5.73 -9.97
N ALA A 175 15.32 -5.65 -10.88
CA ALA A 175 15.62 -5.55 -12.29
C ALA A 175 16.57 -4.36 -12.48
N THR A 176 17.63 -4.54 -13.28
CA THR A 176 18.64 -3.48 -13.46
C THR A 176 17.99 -2.30 -14.18
N GLY A 177 18.01 -1.13 -13.58
CA GLY A 177 17.45 0.07 -14.18
C GLY A 177 16.24 0.63 -13.44
N PHE A 178 15.37 1.30 -14.20
CA PHE A 178 14.10 1.83 -13.71
C PHE A 178 12.98 0.84 -14.01
N HIS A 179 12.32 0.36 -12.96
CA HIS A 179 11.22 -0.59 -13.04
C HIS A 179 10.16 -0.25 -12.01
N SER A 180 8.91 -0.62 -12.29
CA SER A 180 7.81 -0.43 -11.34
C SER A 180 6.94 -1.67 -11.23
N ARG A 181 6.23 -1.76 -10.10
CA ARG A 181 5.16 -2.72 -9.86
C ARG A 181 3.98 -1.99 -9.23
N TRP A 182 2.78 -2.33 -9.64
CA TRP A 182 1.58 -1.77 -9.04
C TRP A 182 1.51 -2.09 -7.54
N ALA A 183 1.23 -1.05 -6.72
CA ALA A 183 1.11 -1.16 -5.27
C ALA A 183 -0.29 -0.80 -4.77
N GLY A 184 -1.08 -0.07 -5.57
CA GLY A 184 -2.44 0.29 -5.23
C GLY A 184 -2.93 1.50 -6.00
N GLN A 185 -4.24 1.78 -5.93
CA GLN A 185 -4.85 2.98 -6.48
C GLN A 185 -6.17 3.32 -5.77
N SER A 186 -6.58 4.59 -5.85
CA SER A 186 -7.88 5.03 -5.37
C SER A 186 -9.01 4.46 -6.25
N GLN A 187 -10.25 4.55 -5.75
CA GLN A 187 -11.43 4.13 -6.50
C GLN A 187 -11.74 5.11 -7.65
N SER A 188 -12.45 4.61 -8.66
CA SER A 188 -12.99 5.39 -9.76
C SER A 188 -14.13 6.28 -9.26
N PRO A 189 -14.11 7.61 -9.53
CA PRO A 189 -15.08 8.54 -8.97
C PRO A 189 -16.37 8.63 -9.79
N THR A 190 -17.47 9.02 -9.12
CA THR A 190 -18.68 9.54 -9.74
C THR A 190 -18.74 11.04 -9.45
N LEU A 191 -18.88 11.88 -10.47
CA LEU A 191 -18.77 13.33 -10.39
C LEU A 191 -19.92 14.02 -11.11
N ALA A 192 -20.33 15.18 -10.63
CA ALA A 192 -21.15 16.10 -11.43
C ALA A 192 -20.30 16.79 -12.50
N PRO A 193 -20.89 17.27 -13.61
CA PRO A 193 -20.18 18.03 -14.63
C PRO A 193 -19.35 19.17 -14.03
N GLY A 194 -18.07 19.27 -14.40
CA GLY A 194 -17.12 20.28 -13.92
C GLY A 194 -16.56 20.04 -12.51
N GLN A 195 -17.09 19.08 -11.75
CA GLN A 195 -16.57 18.71 -10.44
C GLN A 195 -15.19 18.07 -10.55
N THR A 196 -14.35 18.24 -9.51
CA THR A 196 -13.01 17.65 -9.44
C THR A 196 -12.96 16.52 -8.41
N ALA A 197 -12.08 15.54 -8.65
CA ALA A 197 -11.72 14.51 -7.68
C ALA A 197 -10.21 14.31 -7.66
N THR A 198 -9.69 13.96 -6.50
CA THR A 198 -8.30 13.55 -6.34
C THR A 198 -8.18 12.03 -6.56
N LEU A 199 -7.29 11.65 -7.45
CA LEU A 199 -6.92 10.24 -7.71
C LEU A 199 -5.51 9.98 -7.21
N VAL A 200 -5.27 8.74 -6.81
CA VAL A 200 -3.98 8.30 -6.29
C VAL A 200 -3.58 6.99 -6.96
N VAL A 201 -2.31 6.86 -7.32
CA VAL A 201 -1.68 5.62 -7.79
C VAL A 201 -0.43 5.38 -6.95
N GLY A 202 -0.25 4.16 -6.47
CA GLY A 202 0.96 3.67 -5.84
C GLY A 202 1.73 2.76 -6.80
N LEU A 203 3.00 3.08 -7.04
CA LEU A 203 3.93 2.23 -7.77
C LEU A 203 5.13 1.92 -6.88
N GLU A 204 5.42 0.65 -6.67
CA GLU A 204 6.68 0.22 -6.05
C GLU A 204 7.81 0.36 -7.07
N ASN A 205 8.92 0.96 -6.65
CA ASN A 205 10.15 0.94 -7.41
C ASN A 205 10.78 -0.46 -7.33
N SER A 206 10.50 -1.29 -8.32
CA SER A 206 11.03 -2.67 -8.40
C SER A 206 12.39 -2.74 -9.12
N GLY A 207 12.92 -1.58 -9.55
CA GLY A 207 14.23 -1.47 -10.18
C GLY A 207 15.37 -1.26 -9.19
N SER A 208 16.58 -1.17 -9.74
CA SER A 208 17.80 -0.89 -8.95
C SER A 208 18.15 0.60 -8.87
N ARG A 209 17.46 1.47 -9.62
CA ARG A 209 17.69 2.92 -9.65
C ARG A 209 16.58 3.67 -8.90
N GLY A 210 16.98 4.59 -8.02
CA GLY A 210 16.03 5.46 -7.30
C GLY A 210 15.36 6.48 -8.23
N TRP A 211 14.14 6.87 -7.86
CA TRP A 211 13.39 7.95 -8.50
C TRP A 211 13.57 9.22 -7.68
N TYR A 212 13.99 10.32 -8.31
CA TYR A 212 14.26 11.59 -7.65
C TYR A 212 13.46 12.72 -8.28
N VAL A 213 12.61 13.39 -7.52
CA VAL A 213 11.88 14.57 -8.00
C VAL A 213 12.87 15.69 -8.31
N GLY A 214 12.65 16.38 -9.43
CA GLY A 214 13.50 17.48 -9.89
C GLY A 214 14.84 17.07 -10.54
N ARG A 215 15.12 15.77 -10.69
CA ARG A 215 16.31 15.30 -11.40
C ARG A 215 15.96 14.79 -12.79
N VAL A 216 16.45 15.47 -13.82
CA VAL A 216 16.30 15.06 -15.22
C VAL A 216 16.78 13.63 -15.41
N GLY A 217 15.98 12.80 -16.08
CA GLY A 217 16.27 11.39 -16.34
C GLY A 217 16.23 10.48 -15.11
N GLN A 218 15.71 10.97 -13.98
CA GLN A 218 15.52 10.16 -12.76
C GLN A 218 14.17 10.42 -12.09
N GLN A 219 13.40 11.42 -12.54
CA GLN A 219 12.10 11.71 -11.98
C GLN A 219 11.06 10.75 -12.56
N ALA A 220 10.36 10.03 -11.69
CA ALA A 220 9.20 9.26 -12.10
C ALA A 220 7.96 10.14 -12.12
N ASN A 221 7.29 10.15 -13.25
CA ASN A 221 6.00 10.79 -13.46
C ASN A 221 4.93 9.73 -13.77
N LEU A 222 3.65 10.08 -13.58
CA LEU A 222 2.58 9.40 -14.29
C LEU A 222 2.46 10.02 -15.68
N GLY A 223 2.37 9.16 -16.69
CA GLY A 223 2.00 9.54 -18.05
C GLY A 223 0.66 8.91 -18.42
N THR A 224 -0.08 9.56 -19.33
CA THR A 224 -1.28 8.98 -19.92
C THR A 224 -0.91 7.83 -20.84
N SER A 225 -1.76 6.80 -20.91
CA SER A 225 -1.51 5.61 -21.71
C SER A 225 -2.79 5.13 -22.42
N GLY A 226 -2.62 4.27 -23.43
CA GLY A 226 -3.69 3.72 -24.23
C GLY A 226 -4.34 4.67 -25.23
N PRO A 227 -3.60 5.29 -26.19
CA PRO A 227 -2.17 5.20 -26.49
C PRO A 227 -1.27 5.96 -25.51
N LEU A 228 0.04 5.72 -25.55
CA LEU A 228 1.01 6.46 -24.75
C LEU A 228 1.01 7.95 -25.14
N ASP A 229 1.20 8.82 -24.14
CA ASP A 229 1.26 10.27 -24.30
C ASP A 229 0.00 10.93 -24.89
N VAL A 230 -1.15 10.25 -24.79
CA VAL A 230 -2.40 10.84 -25.27
C VAL A 230 -2.73 12.12 -24.47
N ASP A 231 -3.08 13.19 -25.19
CA ASP A 231 -3.58 14.41 -24.58
C ASP A 231 -4.92 14.14 -23.87
N ARG A 232 -5.00 14.47 -22.60
CA ARG A 232 -6.20 14.35 -21.77
C ARG A 232 -6.56 15.67 -21.10
N SER A 233 -6.42 16.77 -21.84
CA SER A 233 -6.88 18.10 -21.45
C SER A 233 -8.36 18.12 -21.04
N ASP A 234 -9.15 17.16 -21.57
CA ASP A 234 -10.56 16.96 -21.24
C ASP A 234 -10.77 16.57 -19.75
N LEU A 235 -9.79 15.95 -19.12
CA LEU A 235 -9.83 15.50 -17.72
C LEU A 235 -8.83 16.23 -16.83
N ALA A 236 -7.85 16.93 -17.40
CA ALA A 236 -6.74 17.50 -16.65
C ALA A 236 -7.19 18.62 -15.70
N SER A 237 -6.71 18.59 -14.47
CA SER A 237 -6.88 19.65 -13.48
C SER A 237 -5.58 19.83 -12.69
N GLY A 238 -4.81 20.89 -13.04
CA GLY A 238 -3.52 21.18 -12.39
C GLY A 238 -2.42 20.16 -12.68
N TRP A 239 -2.47 19.48 -13.82
CA TRP A 239 -1.45 18.52 -14.23
C TRP A 239 -0.15 19.22 -14.67
N LEU A 240 0.97 18.47 -14.64
CA LEU A 240 2.26 18.97 -15.13
C LEU A 240 2.24 19.27 -16.63
N ALA A 241 1.51 18.45 -17.39
CA ALA A 241 1.21 18.63 -18.81
C ALA A 241 -0.06 17.83 -19.15
N PRO A 242 -0.74 18.07 -20.32
CA PRO A 242 -1.94 17.34 -20.69
C PRO A 242 -1.83 15.82 -20.70
N ASN A 243 -0.61 15.31 -20.79
CA ASN A 243 -0.26 13.88 -20.77
C ASN A 243 0.59 13.48 -19.56
N ARG A 244 0.78 14.39 -18.57
CA ARG A 244 1.55 14.16 -17.35
C ARG A 244 0.76 14.59 -16.13
N PRO A 245 -0.08 13.71 -15.57
CA PRO A 245 -0.87 14.02 -14.39
C PRO A 245 -0.05 14.56 -13.22
N THR A 246 1.05 13.91 -12.87
CA THR A 246 1.83 14.27 -11.67
C THR A 246 3.17 13.53 -11.61
N THR A 247 4.00 13.90 -10.63
CA THR A 247 5.16 13.14 -10.13
C THR A 247 4.88 12.55 -8.75
N THR A 248 5.85 11.90 -8.14
CA THR A 248 5.74 11.33 -6.79
C THR A 248 5.56 12.39 -5.72
N THR A 249 4.79 12.09 -4.68
CA THR A 249 4.56 12.98 -3.53
C THR A 249 5.78 13.11 -2.61
N THR A 250 6.75 12.19 -2.72
CA THR A 250 8.01 12.21 -1.97
C THR A 250 9.16 12.57 -2.90
N SER A 251 10.16 13.28 -2.39
CA SER A 251 11.33 13.72 -3.17
C SER A 251 12.20 12.57 -3.67
N TYR A 252 12.13 11.41 -3.03
CA TYR A 252 12.89 10.21 -3.37
C TYR A 252 12.10 8.94 -3.14
N VAL A 253 12.19 7.99 -4.09
CA VAL A 253 11.65 6.63 -3.98
C VAL A 253 12.77 5.66 -4.34
N GLY A 254 13.34 5.01 -3.33
CA GLY A 254 14.41 4.01 -3.51
C GLY A 254 13.89 2.65 -3.98
N PRO A 255 14.81 1.75 -4.36
CA PRO A 255 14.48 0.34 -4.66
C PRO A 255 13.65 -0.31 -3.55
N GLY A 256 12.55 -0.96 -3.91
CA GLY A 256 11.63 -1.61 -2.99
C GLY A 256 10.65 -0.65 -2.26
N GLN A 257 10.76 0.65 -2.46
CA GLN A 257 9.84 1.63 -1.87
C GLN A 257 8.66 1.93 -2.80
N VAL A 258 7.53 2.33 -2.20
CA VAL A 258 6.34 2.76 -2.95
C VAL A 258 6.36 4.27 -3.13
N GLY A 259 6.34 4.71 -4.38
CA GLY A 259 6.06 6.09 -4.77
C GLY A 259 4.56 6.30 -4.94
N TRP A 260 4.02 7.30 -4.27
CA TRP A 260 2.63 7.70 -4.41
C TRP A 260 2.51 8.88 -5.37
N PHE A 261 1.59 8.76 -6.31
CA PHE A 261 1.29 9.75 -7.35
C PHE A 261 -0.13 10.26 -7.11
N GLN A 262 -0.25 11.52 -6.73
CA GLN A 262 -1.53 12.16 -6.45
C GLN A 262 -1.81 13.25 -7.47
N PHE A 263 -3.00 13.24 -8.08
CA PHE A 263 -3.40 14.22 -9.08
C PHE A 263 -4.91 14.45 -9.06
N GLN A 264 -5.34 15.55 -9.64
CA GLN A 264 -6.76 15.86 -9.76
C GLN A 264 -7.27 15.61 -11.19
N VAL A 265 -8.50 15.12 -11.28
CA VAL A 265 -9.26 15.09 -12.53
C VAL A 265 -10.45 16.02 -12.40
N ARG A 266 -10.84 16.63 -13.53
CA ARG A 266 -12.08 17.41 -13.66
C ARG A 266 -13.04 16.65 -14.55
N ALA A 267 -14.30 16.51 -14.14
CA ALA A 267 -15.34 15.92 -14.95
C ALA A 267 -15.65 16.83 -16.15
N PRO A 268 -15.70 16.30 -17.38
CA PRO A 268 -16.21 17.03 -18.53
C PRO A 268 -17.63 17.54 -18.32
N SER A 269 -18.06 18.53 -19.13
CA SER A 269 -19.41 19.11 -19.06
C SER A 269 -20.50 18.14 -19.53
N ALA A 270 -20.17 17.21 -20.41
CA ALA A 270 -21.10 16.21 -20.92
C ALA A 270 -21.20 15.02 -19.97
N PRO A 271 -22.41 14.59 -19.55
CA PRO A 271 -22.60 13.33 -18.85
C PRO A 271 -22.07 12.16 -19.69
N GLY A 272 -21.48 11.16 -19.01
CA GLY A 272 -20.91 10.01 -19.71
C GLY A 272 -19.93 9.23 -18.85
N THR A 273 -19.25 8.30 -19.50
CA THR A 273 -18.22 7.47 -18.88
C THR A 273 -16.89 7.73 -19.57
N TYR A 274 -15.92 8.21 -18.81
CA TYR A 274 -14.60 8.60 -19.32
C TYR A 274 -13.53 7.69 -18.72
N ARG A 275 -12.72 7.09 -19.57
CA ARG A 275 -11.62 6.22 -19.12
C ARG A 275 -10.31 6.98 -19.20
N LEU A 276 -9.56 6.97 -18.11
CA LEU A 276 -8.20 7.49 -18.00
C LEU A 276 -7.26 6.33 -17.71
N ASN A 277 -6.42 5.96 -18.67
CA ASN A 277 -5.34 5.02 -18.42
C ASN A 277 -4.06 5.79 -18.10
N VAL A 278 -3.28 5.28 -17.12
CA VAL A 278 -2.02 5.90 -16.70
C VAL A 278 -0.94 4.84 -16.54
N ARG A 279 0.29 5.27 -16.71
CA ARG A 279 1.48 4.42 -16.61
C ARG A 279 2.65 5.24 -16.07
N GLY A 280 3.53 4.62 -15.29
CA GLY A 280 4.76 5.25 -14.83
C GLY A 280 5.71 5.54 -15.99
N VAL A 281 6.43 6.66 -15.92
CA VAL A 281 7.41 7.07 -16.93
C VAL A 281 8.57 7.81 -16.29
N ILE A 282 9.79 7.55 -16.75
CA ILE A 282 10.98 8.39 -16.53
C ILE A 282 11.19 9.16 -17.83
N ASP A 283 10.76 10.43 -17.85
CA ASP A 283 10.75 11.22 -19.07
C ASP A 283 12.13 11.30 -19.74
N GLY A 284 12.14 11.10 -21.06
CA GLY A 284 13.36 11.06 -21.87
C GLY A 284 14.22 9.79 -21.69
N VAL A 285 13.78 8.84 -20.84
CA VAL A 285 14.55 7.60 -20.57
C VAL A 285 13.74 6.36 -20.89
N THR A 286 12.62 6.11 -20.21
CA THR A 286 11.84 4.89 -20.40
C THR A 286 10.43 5.01 -19.84
N TRP A 287 9.49 4.30 -20.44
CA TRP A 287 8.24 3.94 -19.81
C TRP A 287 8.49 2.77 -18.88
N LEU A 288 7.94 2.85 -17.66
CA LEU A 288 7.95 1.73 -16.72
C LEU A 288 6.99 0.64 -17.19
N GLU A 289 6.84 -0.45 -16.44
CA GLU A 289 5.97 -1.56 -16.82
C GLU A 289 4.52 -1.14 -16.99
N ASP A 290 3.82 -1.68 -17.98
CA ASP A 290 2.39 -1.53 -18.13
C ASP A 290 1.69 -2.42 -17.10
N GLN A 291 1.12 -1.79 -16.08
CA GLN A 291 0.38 -2.46 -15.00
C GLN A 291 -1.14 -2.47 -15.26
N GLY A 292 -1.58 -2.01 -16.42
CA GLY A 292 -3.01 -1.92 -16.76
C GLY A 292 -3.80 -0.96 -15.88
N ILE A 293 -3.17 0.11 -15.36
CA ILE A 293 -3.77 1.04 -14.42
C ILE A 293 -4.75 1.96 -15.16
N TYR A 294 -5.98 2.02 -14.68
CA TYR A 294 -6.98 2.95 -15.22
C TYR A 294 -7.99 3.40 -14.17
N PHE A 295 -8.63 4.52 -14.46
CA PHE A 295 -9.80 5.02 -13.73
C PHE A 295 -10.97 5.17 -14.70
N THR A 296 -12.16 4.88 -14.19
CA THR A 296 -13.42 5.15 -14.90
C THR A 296 -14.11 6.32 -14.19
N ILE A 297 -14.15 7.48 -14.83
CA ILE A 297 -14.79 8.68 -14.31
C ILE A 297 -16.24 8.67 -14.81
N TYR A 298 -17.20 8.50 -13.91
CA TYR A 298 -18.63 8.55 -14.21
C TYR A 298 -19.13 9.97 -14.01
N VAL A 299 -19.60 10.63 -15.08
CA VAL A 299 -20.16 11.98 -15.02
C VAL A 299 -21.68 11.90 -15.12
N ARG A 300 -22.38 12.35 -14.09
CA ARG A 300 -23.85 12.25 -13.95
C ARG A 300 -24.45 13.55 -13.47
#